data_04f6c863787facfb169c2d95a9427b59
#
_entry.id   04f6c863787facfb169c2d95a9427b59
#
_cell.length_a   1.000
_cell.length_b   1.000
_cell.length_c   1.000
_cell.angle_alpha   90.00
_cell.angle_beta   90.00
_cell.angle_gamma   90.00
#
_symmetry.space_group_name_H-M   'P 1'
#
loop_
_entity.id
_entity.type
_entity.pdbx_description
1 polymer ?
#
loop_
_entity_poly.entity_id
_entity_poly.type
_entity_poly.pdbx_seq_one_letter_code
_entity_poly.pdbx_strand_id
1 'polypeptide(L)'
;DYVLEPDGAVIRARLIGDLARRHGARMMDSTIAYMTAPAPVDSPLLQCFQVLEQVPYSLKNVTALIGAAQVGTLEIKKRGIDIDPAQLRGTLPLKGSGSATLILTRVQGKKTAILAQRLP
;
A
#
# COMPACT_ATOMS: atom_id res chain seq x y z
N ASP A 1 10.22 -6.05 2.04
CA ASP A 1 8.88 -6.63 2.25
C ASP A 1 7.94 -6.25 1.13
N TYR A 2 6.81 -6.93 1.10
CA TYR A 2 5.80 -6.78 0.06
C TYR A 2 4.44 -6.57 0.67
N VAL A 3 3.61 -5.74 0.02
CA VAL A 3 2.20 -5.59 0.36
C VAL A 3 1.38 -6.34 -0.68
N LEU A 4 0.42 -7.13 -0.22
CA LEU A 4 -0.47 -7.90 -1.07
C LEU A 4 -1.88 -7.35 -0.92
N GLU A 5 -2.48 -6.95 -2.06
CA GLU A 5 -3.87 -6.50 -2.11
C GLU A 5 -4.71 -7.58 -2.77
N PRO A 6 -5.58 -8.28 -2.01
CA PRO A 6 -6.46 -9.29 -2.60
C PRO A 6 -7.47 -8.69 -3.56
N ASP A 7 -7.82 -9.47 -4.60
CA ASP A 7 -8.93 -9.14 -5.48
C ASP A 7 -10.22 -8.99 -4.69
N GLY A 8 -11.12 -8.11 -5.13
CA GLY A 8 -12.40 -7.90 -4.46
C GLY A 8 -13.25 -9.16 -4.34
N ALA A 9 -13.16 -10.09 -5.29
CA ALA A 9 -13.88 -11.36 -5.22
C ALA A 9 -13.37 -12.23 -4.06
N VAL A 10 -12.05 -12.22 -3.77
CA VAL A 10 -11.48 -12.93 -2.63
C VAL A 10 -12.00 -12.35 -1.33
N ILE A 11 -12.08 -11.02 -1.24
CA ILE A 11 -12.60 -10.34 -0.05
C ILE A 11 -14.07 -10.69 0.16
N ARG A 12 -14.90 -10.62 -0.89
CA ARG A 12 -16.33 -10.94 -0.82
C ARG A 12 -16.59 -12.41 -0.46
N ALA A 13 -15.72 -13.32 -0.92
CA ALA A 13 -15.83 -14.74 -0.61
C ALA A 13 -15.25 -15.10 0.76
N ARG A 14 -14.67 -14.14 1.47
CA ARG A 14 -14.04 -14.33 2.80
C ARG A 14 -12.92 -15.35 2.78
N LEU A 15 -12.12 -15.35 1.69
CA LEU A 15 -11.01 -16.31 1.49
C LEU A 15 -9.64 -15.70 1.79
N ILE A 16 -9.59 -14.52 2.42
CA ILE A 16 -8.32 -13.82 2.68
C ILE A 16 -7.41 -14.67 3.56
N GLY A 17 -7.94 -15.29 4.61
CA GLY A 17 -7.17 -16.13 5.51
C GLY A 17 -6.55 -17.33 4.79
N ASP A 18 -7.29 -17.97 3.88
CA ASP A 18 -6.78 -19.09 3.08
C ASP A 18 -5.68 -18.64 2.14
N LEU A 19 -5.88 -17.48 1.48
CA LEU A 19 -4.88 -16.91 0.59
C LEU A 19 -3.60 -16.55 1.34
N ALA A 20 -3.73 -15.96 2.53
CA ALA A 20 -2.59 -15.62 3.38
C ALA A 20 -1.78 -16.87 3.76
N ARG A 21 -2.45 -17.92 4.21
CA ARG A 21 -1.78 -19.19 4.59
C ARG A 21 -1.06 -19.82 3.40
N ARG A 22 -1.68 -19.78 2.22
CA ARG A 22 -1.10 -20.35 1.00
C ARG A 22 0.22 -19.70 0.62
N HIS A 23 0.35 -18.40 0.86
CA HIS A 23 1.51 -17.62 0.41
C HIS A 23 2.43 -17.17 1.57
N GLY A 24 2.22 -17.65 2.77
CA GLY A 24 3.02 -17.25 3.93
C GLY A 24 2.88 -15.77 4.27
N ALA A 25 1.74 -15.17 3.96
CA ALA A 25 1.47 -13.77 4.20
C ALA A 25 0.77 -13.56 5.55
N ARG A 26 0.81 -12.33 6.04
CA ARG A 26 0.16 -11.92 7.29
C ARG A 26 -0.73 -10.73 7.03
N MET A 27 -1.82 -10.62 7.79
CA MET A 27 -2.66 -9.43 7.79
C MET A 27 -1.89 -8.27 8.40
N MET A 28 -1.91 -7.10 7.75
CA MET A 28 -1.29 -5.88 8.28
C MET A 28 -2.09 -5.30 9.44
N ASP A 29 -3.40 -5.50 9.41
CA ASP A 29 -4.34 -5.06 10.44
C ASP A 29 -5.53 -6.00 10.42
N SER A 30 -6.11 -6.29 11.59
CA SER A 30 -7.20 -7.25 11.71
C SER A 30 -8.48 -6.82 10.97
N THR A 31 -8.62 -5.52 10.69
CA THR A 31 -9.83 -4.95 10.07
C THR A 31 -9.63 -4.56 8.60
N ILE A 32 -8.42 -4.75 8.05
CA ILE A 32 -8.06 -4.27 6.71
C ILE A 32 -7.56 -5.44 5.88
N ALA A 33 -7.98 -5.48 4.62
CA ALA A 33 -7.73 -6.61 3.72
C ALA A 33 -6.32 -6.63 3.12
N TYR A 34 -5.44 -5.70 3.46
CA TYR A 34 -4.05 -5.74 3.01
C TYR A 34 -3.25 -6.77 3.82
N MET A 35 -2.37 -7.49 3.13
CA MET A 35 -1.46 -8.46 3.73
C MET A 35 -0.02 -8.03 3.48
N THR A 36 0.91 -8.55 4.28
CA THR A 36 2.35 -8.38 4.07
C THR A 36 3.02 -9.75 3.92
N ALA A 37 4.07 -9.81 3.14
CA ALA A 37 4.83 -11.04 2.91
C ALA A 37 6.32 -10.73 2.77
N PRO A 38 7.22 -11.67 3.18
CA PRO A 38 8.67 -11.45 3.08
C PRO A 38 9.20 -11.69 1.65
N ALA A 39 8.40 -12.27 0.77
CA ALA A 39 8.80 -12.58 -0.60
C ALA A 39 7.69 -12.16 -1.57
N PRO A 40 8.02 -11.87 -2.85
CA PRO A 40 6.99 -11.51 -3.82
C PRO A 40 6.05 -12.68 -4.08
N VAL A 41 4.80 -12.36 -4.36
CA VAL A 41 3.76 -13.34 -4.67
C VAL A 41 3.19 -13.05 -6.04
N ASP A 42 3.21 -14.05 -6.92
CA ASP A 42 2.59 -13.98 -8.24
C ASP A 42 1.32 -14.81 -8.23
N SER A 43 0.17 -14.14 -8.22
CA SER A 43 -1.14 -14.79 -8.18
C SER A 43 -2.17 -13.91 -8.89
N PRO A 44 -3.08 -14.50 -9.69
CA PRO A 44 -4.17 -13.74 -10.30
C PRO A 44 -5.20 -13.25 -9.29
N LEU A 45 -5.12 -13.71 -8.02
CA LEU A 45 -6.07 -13.38 -6.97
C LEU A 45 -5.66 -12.15 -6.15
N LEU A 46 -4.48 -11.58 -6.43
CA LEU A 46 -3.99 -10.42 -5.69
C LEU A 46 -3.04 -9.58 -6.54
N GLN A 47 -2.86 -8.33 -6.11
CA GLN A 47 -1.82 -7.44 -6.64
C GLN A 47 -0.69 -7.38 -5.61
N CYS A 48 0.55 -7.54 -6.07
CA CYS A 48 1.73 -7.49 -5.22
C CYS A 48 2.47 -6.16 -5.43
N PHE A 49 2.89 -5.54 -4.33
CA PHE A 49 3.66 -4.29 -4.33
C PHE A 49 4.95 -4.50 -3.55
N GLN A 50 6.06 -4.04 -4.11
CA GLN A 50 7.35 -4.02 -3.37
C GLN A 50 7.40 -2.77 -2.51
N VAL A 51 7.62 -2.93 -1.20
CA VAL A 51 7.75 -1.80 -0.28
C VAL A 51 9.10 -1.13 -0.47
N LEU A 52 9.10 0.18 -0.73
CA LEU A 52 10.30 0.99 -0.83
C LEU A 52 10.61 1.66 0.52
N GLU A 53 9.58 2.22 1.16
CA GLU A 53 9.71 2.92 2.43
C GLU A 53 8.38 2.91 3.17
N GLN A 54 8.42 2.89 4.49
CA GLN A 54 7.24 2.92 5.32
C GLN A 54 7.44 3.90 6.46
N VAL A 55 6.48 4.81 6.66
CA VAL A 55 6.55 5.84 7.71
C VAL A 55 5.19 6.00 8.37
N PRO A 56 5.14 6.52 9.62
CA PRO A 56 3.88 6.96 10.19
C PRO A 56 3.24 8.02 9.30
N TYR A 57 1.91 7.95 9.14
CA TYR A 57 1.23 8.91 8.29
C TYR A 57 1.28 10.31 8.89
N SER A 58 1.80 11.25 8.13
CA SER A 58 1.63 12.69 8.32
C SER A 58 1.91 13.35 6.98
N LEU A 59 1.39 14.55 6.78
CA LEU A 59 1.65 15.28 5.54
C LEU A 59 3.15 15.55 5.38
N LYS A 60 3.84 15.86 6.47
CA LYS A 60 5.29 16.08 6.47
C LYS A 60 6.04 14.83 6.01
N ASN A 61 5.70 13.67 6.57
CA ASN A 61 6.38 12.41 6.23
C ASN A 61 6.10 12.00 4.78
N VAL A 62 4.87 12.14 4.31
CA VAL A 62 4.51 11.82 2.93
C VAL A 62 5.22 12.73 1.96
N THR A 63 5.26 14.03 2.23
CA THR A 63 5.97 15.01 1.40
C THR A 63 7.45 14.65 1.29
N ALA A 64 8.07 14.27 2.41
CA ALA A 64 9.48 13.87 2.43
C ALA A 64 9.73 12.60 1.61
N LEU A 65 8.85 11.60 1.70
CA LEU A 65 8.95 10.38 0.90
C LEU A 65 8.90 10.68 -0.60
N ILE A 66 7.94 11.49 -1.01
CA ILE A 66 7.72 11.82 -2.42
C ILE A 66 8.94 12.59 -2.97
N GLY A 67 9.46 13.54 -2.22
CA GLY A 67 10.62 14.32 -2.62
C GLY A 67 11.90 13.48 -2.72
N ALA A 68 12.16 12.64 -1.72
CA ALA A 68 13.35 11.80 -1.69
C ALA A 68 13.35 10.76 -2.82
N ALA A 69 12.20 10.22 -3.17
CA ALA A 69 12.06 9.23 -4.25
C ALA A 69 11.90 9.86 -5.63
N GLN A 70 11.87 11.19 -5.72
CA GLN A 70 11.72 11.94 -6.97
C GLN A 70 10.52 11.48 -7.78
N VAL A 71 9.37 11.33 -7.11
CA VAL A 71 8.14 10.85 -7.72
C VAL A 71 7.44 11.99 -8.46
N GLY A 72 7.03 11.74 -9.70
CA GLY A 72 6.21 12.65 -10.49
C GLY A 72 4.84 12.07 -10.79
N THR A 73 4.75 10.78 -11.04
CA THR A 73 3.51 10.05 -11.28
C THR A 73 3.21 9.17 -10.08
N LEU A 74 2.06 9.41 -9.43
CA LEU A 74 1.73 8.74 -8.17
C LEU A 74 0.32 8.17 -8.22
N GLU A 75 0.21 6.88 -7.97
CA GLU A 75 -1.06 6.23 -7.65
C GLU A 75 -1.25 6.30 -6.12
N ILE A 76 -2.41 6.75 -5.66
CA ILE A 76 -2.73 6.80 -4.24
C ILE A 76 -3.83 5.78 -3.96
N LYS A 77 -3.54 4.84 -3.07
CA LYS A 77 -4.50 3.84 -2.61
C LYS A 77 -4.73 4.04 -1.12
N LYS A 78 -5.97 3.91 -0.68
CA LYS A 78 -6.29 4.00 0.75
C LYS A 78 -7.21 2.87 1.16
N ARG A 79 -7.04 2.41 2.38
CA ARG A 79 -7.91 1.42 2.99
C ARG A 79 -7.86 1.53 4.52
N GLY A 80 -9.01 1.75 5.15
CA GLY A 80 -9.10 1.84 6.61
C GLY A 80 -8.58 3.14 7.20
N ILE A 81 -8.47 4.20 6.42
CA ILE A 81 -8.01 5.52 6.86
C ILE A 81 -8.88 6.59 6.19
N ASP A 82 -9.25 7.63 6.92
CA ASP A 82 -10.13 8.68 6.43
C ASP A 82 -9.29 9.83 5.86
N ILE A 83 -8.94 9.72 4.59
CA ILE A 83 -8.15 10.72 3.86
C ILE A 83 -8.72 10.83 2.47
N ASP A 84 -8.86 12.04 1.95
CA ASP A 84 -9.26 12.30 0.57
C ASP A 84 -8.02 12.24 -0.34
N PRO A 85 -7.88 11.21 -1.20
CA PRO A 85 -6.70 11.09 -2.07
C PRO A 85 -6.54 12.25 -3.04
N ALA A 86 -7.63 12.80 -3.56
CA ALA A 86 -7.56 13.93 -4.49
C ALA A 86 -7.05 15.20 -3.81
N GLN A 87 -7.52 15.46 -2.59
CA GLN A 87 -7.05 16.61 -1.81
C GLN A 87 -5.58 16.45 -1.45
N LEU A 88 -5.18 15.26 -1.00
CA LEU A 88 -3.78 14.98 -0.68
C LEU A 88 -2.88 15.19 -1.90
N ARG A 89 -3.28 14.66 -3.06
CA ARG A 89 -2.52 14.79 -4.32
C ARG A 89 -2.24 16.25 -4.64
N GLY A 90 -3.22 17.13 -4.42
CA GLY A 90 -3.09 18.56 -4.70
C GLY A 90 -2.05 19.26 -3.82
N THR A 91 -1.66 18.68 -2.69
CA THR A 91 -0.67 19.26 -1.78
C THR A 91 0.74 18.69 -1.96
N LEU A 92 0.89 17.61 -2.75
CA LEU A 92 2.18 16.92 -2.89
C LEU A 92 3.03 17.53 -4.01
N PRO A 93 4.37 17.65 -3.82
CA PRO A 93 5.28 18.18 -4.83
C PRO A 93 5.67 17.09 -5.83
N LEU A 94 4.76 16.74 -6.76
CA LEU A 94 4.97 15.69 -7.76
C LEU A 94 5.77 16.25 -8.94
N LYS A 95 7.05 16.51 -8.74
CA LYS A 95 7.94 17.17 -9.71
C LYS A 95 9.02 16.26 -10.29
N GLY A 96 9.16 15.05 -9.78
CA GLY A 96 10.16 14.09 -10.24
C GLY A 96 9.75 13.40 -11.53
N SER A 97 10.63 12.51 -12.01
CA SER A 97 10.39 11.71 -13.20
C SER A 97 9.95 10.28 -12.88
N GLY A 98 10.00 9.87 -11.62
CA GLY A 98 9.68 8.52 -11.20
C GLY A 98 8.19 8.28 -11.03
N SER A 99 7.81 7.01 -11.02
CA SER A 99 6.43 6.55 -10.76
C SER A 99 6.44 5.66 -9.53
N ALA A 100 5.40 5.77 -8.71
CA ALA A 100 5.24 4.94 -7.51
C ALA A 100 3.78 4.86 -7.09
N THR A 101 3.52 3.97 -6.13
CA THR A 101 2.22 3.84 -5.47
C THR A 101 2.38 4.22 -4.01
N LEU A 102 1.50 5.09 -3.53
CA LEU A 102 1.42 5.46 -2.12
C LEU A 102 0.22 4.75 -1.51
N ILE A 103 0.48 3.87 -0.55
CA ILE A 103 -0.56 3.11 0.14
C ILE A 103 -0.76 3.73 1.52
N LEU A 104 -1.97 4.24 1.77
CA LEU A 104 -2.36 4.85 3.03
C LEU A 104 -3.29 3.89 3.74
N THR A 105 -2.87 3.37 4.88
CA THR A 105 -3.59 2.33 5.59
C THR A 105 -3.26 2.33 7.08
N ARG A 106 -3.70 1.31 7.80
CA ARG A 106 -3.29 1.08 9.18
C ARG A 106 -2.50 -0.21 9.27
N VAL A 107 -1.45 -0.18 10.09
CA VAL A 107 -0.67 -1.35 10.44
C VAL A 107 -0.77 -1.48 11.95
N GLN A 108 -1.43 -2.54 12.42
CA GLN A 108 -1.69 -2.78 13.85
C GLN A 108 -2.32 -1.54 14.52
N GLY A 109 -3.33 -0.98 13.88
CA GLY A 109 -4.08 0.17 14.38
C GLY A 109 -3.42 1.54 14.15
N LYS A 110 -2.20 1.59 13.63
CA LYS A 110 -1.46 2.84 13.43
C LYS A 110 -1.57 3.33 12.00
N LYS A 111 -1.95 4.59 11.81
CA LYS A 111 -2.01 5.23 10.49
C LYS A 111 -0.62 5.26 9.86
N THR A 112 -0.48 4.68 8.68
CA THR A 112 0.80 4.42 8.04
C THR A 112 0.76 4.80 6.57
N ALA A 113 1.88 5.35 6.08
CA ALA A 113 2.09 5.62 4.67
C ALA A 113 3.19 4.70 4.14
N ILE A 114 2.90 3.96 3.08
CA ILE A 114 3.83 3.02 2.46
C ILE A 114 4.07 3.46 1.01
N LEU A 115 5.31 3.77 0.68
CA LEU A 115 5.70 4.02 -0.69
C LEU A 115 6.13 2.70 -1.31
N ALA A 116 5.55 2.35 -2.45
CA ALA A 116 5.74 1.03 -3.04
C ALA A 116 5.81 1.09 -4.56
N GLN A 117 6.28 0.00 -5.16
CA GLN A 117 6.24 -0.24 -6.60
C GLN A 117 5.31 -1.42 -6.89
N ARG A 118 4.38 -1.21 -7.81
CA ARG A 118 3.51 -2.28 -8.30
C ARG A 118 4.34 -3.26 -9.10
N LEU A 119 4.27 -4.54 -8.78
CA LEU A 119 4.92 -5.60 -9.55
C LEU A 119 4.03 -6.05 -10.70
N PRO A 120 4.61 -6.43 -11.85
CA PRO A 120 3.86 -6.93 -13.00
C PRO A 120 3.10 -8.23 -12.75
#